data_1810c945bd28e319fae7f729c47aced7
#
_entry.id   1810c945bd28e319fae7f729c47aced7
#
_cell.length_a   1.000
_cell.length_b   1.000
_cell.length_c   1.000
_cell.angle_alpha   90.00
_cell.angle_beta   90.00
_cell.angle_gamma   90.00
#
_symmetry.space_group_name_H-M   'P 1'
#
loop_
_entity.id
_entity.type
_entity.pdbx_description
1 polymer ?
#
loop_
_entity_poly.entity_id
_entity_poly.type
_entity_poly.pdbx_seq_one_letter_code
_entity_poly.pdbx_strand_id
1 'polypeptide(L)'
;MRKLHIGGKLRLDGWEVLNAMPDDNVDHVCDARDLSRFADGTFDEIYASHIVEHFDYAGELESTLREWNRVLVPGGRISISVPDLDILAALFIQRDVLSFEERFMIMRMMFGGHINQYDHHKVGLSADLLTGFLMLAGYENIVRVGGFNIFSDASQAVFRDQPISLNMVAFKPGMPATEAAA
;
A
#
# COMPACT_ATOMS: atom_id res chain seq x y z
N MET A 1 0.35 -21.69 0.05
CA MET A 1 0.22 -20.28 -0.39
C MET A 1 0.44 -19.41 0.83
N ARG A 2 1.53 -18.64 0.87
CA ARG A 2 1.86 -17.73 1.98
C ARG A 2 1.48 -16.31 1.59
N LYS A 3 0.82 -15.58 2.49
CA LYS A 3 0.37 -14.22 2.24
C LYS A 3 0.83 -13.30 3.36
N LEU A 4 1.25 -12.08 3.01
CA LEU A 4 1.78 -11.10 3.95
C LEU A 4 0.91 -9.84 3.96
N HIS A 5 0.41 -9.47 5.15
CA HIS A 5 -0.26 -8.21 5.41
C HIS A 5 0.71 -7.24 6.07
N ILE A 6 1.22 -6.28 5.31
CA ILE A 6 2.17 -5.27 5.78
C ILE A 6 1.42 -4.10 6.42
N GLY A 7 1.82 -3.72 7.63
CA GLY A 7 1.23 -2.63 8.42
C GLY A 7 -0.08 -3.01 9.10
N GLY A 8 -0.55 -4.25 8.92
CA GLY A 8 -1.80 -4.73 9.48
C GLY A 8 -1.79 -4.88 11.01
N LYS A 9 -3.01 -4.95 11.56
CA LYS A 9 -3.31 -5.32 12.96
C LYS A 9 -4.46 -6.32 13.05
N LEU A 10 -5.03 -6.72 11.92
CA LEU A 10 -6.13 -7.67 11.85
C LEU A 10 -5.61 -9.02 11.39
N ARG A 11 -5.88 -10.07 12.17
CA ARG A 11 -5.63 -11.45 11.75
C ARG A 11 -6.71 -11.90 10.78
N LEU A 12 -6.27 -12.61 9.75
CA LEU A 12 -7.14 -13.33 8.83
C LEU A 12 -6.44 -14.66 8.50
N ASP A 13 -7.19 -15.76 8.48
CA ASP A 13 -6.63 -17.07 8.20
C ASP A 13 -5.88 -17.08 6.86
N GLY A 14 -4.68 -17.64 6.88
CA GLY A 14 -3.79 -17.70 5.71
C GLY A 14 -2.95 -16.45 5.45
N TRP A 15 -3.07 -15.40 6.30
CA TRP A 15 -2.24 -14.20 6.25
C TRP A 15 -1.30 -14.11 7.45
N GLU A 16 -0.03 -13.83 7.17
CA GLU A 16 0.96 -13.43 8.17
C GLU A 16 0.94 -11.91 8.29
N VAL A 17 0.99 -11.38 9.50
CA VAL A 17 0.93 -9.93 9.75
C VAL A 17 2.31 -9.40 10.09
N LEU A 18 2.74 -8.37 9.37
CA LEU A 18 3.97 -7.61 9.63
C LEU A 18 3.64 -6.19 10.06
N ASN A 19 4.22 -5.73 11.15
CA ASN A 19 4.09 -4.35 11.62
C ASN A 19 5.38 -3.90 12.32
N ALA A 20 5.69 -2.59 12.24
CA ALA A 20 6.80 -1.99 12.97
C ALA A 20 6.55 -1.94 14.49
N MET A 21 5.29 -1.94 14.90
CA MET A 21 4.87 -1.91 16.30
C MET A 21 4.40 -3.30 16.73
N PRO A 22 4.83 -3.80 17.90
CA PRO A 22 4.38 -5.08 18.44
C PRO A 22 2.88 -5.03 18.79
N ASP A 23 2.17 -6.11 18.50
CA ASP A 23 0.78 -6.35 18.83
C ASP A 23 0.56 -7.87 18.89
N ASP A 24 -0.45 -8.34 19.62
CA ASP A 24 -0.76 -9.78 19.76
C ASP A 24 -1.12 -10.44 18.42
N ASN A 25 -1.54 -9.65 17.43
CA ASN A 25 -1.88 -10.11 16.08
C ASN A 25 -0.72 -10.01 15.09
N VAL A 26 0.47 -9.54 15.50
CA VAL A 26 1.63 -9.35 14.63
C VAL A 26 2.54 -10.56 14.71
N ASP A 27 2.75 -11.23 13.58
CA ASP A 27 3.66 -12.38 13.47
C ASP A 27 5.11 -11.94 13.27
N HIS A 28 5.32 -10.79 12.61
CA HIS A 28 6.64 -10.25 12.27
C HIS A 28 6.75 -8.79 12.69
N VAL A 29 7.41 -8.53 13.81
CA VAL A 29 7.74 -7.17 14.25
C VAL A 29 9.02 -6.75 13.54
N CYS A 30 8.89 -5.92 12.49
CA CYS A 30 10.02 -5.34 11.76
C CYS A 30 9.57 -4.15 10.89
N ASP A 31 10.56 -3.41 10.39
CA ASP A 31 10.34 -2.34 9.43
C ASP A 31 9.92 -2.92 8.08
N ALA A 32 8.86 -2.37 7.49
CA ALA A 32 8.38 -2.79 6.18
C ALA A 32 9.37 -2.53 5.03
N ARG A 33 10.37 -1.66 5.25
CA ARG A 33 11.46 -1.36 4.30
C ARG A 33 12.52 -2.45 4.26
N ASP A 34 12.59 -3.31 5.26
CA ASP A 34 13.59 -4.38 5.38
C ASP A 34 12.90 -5.73 5.56
N LEU A 35 12.78 -6.45 4.48
CA LEU A 35 12.27 -7.83 4.45
C LEU A 35 13.40 -8.86 4.28
N SER A 36 14.66 -8.50 4.56
CA SER A 36 15.85 -9.36 4.40
C SER A 36 15.78 -10.69 5.18
N ARG A 37 14.94 -10.76 6.21
CA ARG A 37 14.62 -11.99 6.95
C ARG A 37 13.88 -13.03 6.12
N PHE A 38 13.29 -12.64 4.99
CA PHE A 38 12.58 -13.53 4.07
C PHE A 38 13.41 -13.76 2.81
N ALA A 39 13.45 -15.01 2.36
CA ALA A 39 14.09 -15.36 1.10
C ALA A 39 13.30 -14.79 -0.11
N ASP A 40 13.97 -14.72 -1.26
CA ASP A 40 13.33 -14.39 -2.52
C ASP A 40 12.18 -15.36 -2.80
N GLY A 41 11.06 -14.86 -3.31
CA GLY A 41 9.92 -15.70 -3.67
C GLY A 41 9.27 -16.41 -2.47
N THR A 42 9.21 -15.77 -1.31
CA THR A 42 8.59 -16.35 -0.09
C THR A 42 7.07 -16.27 -0.11
N PHE A 43 6.48 -15.21 -0.64
CA PHE A 43 5.05 -14.92 -0.56
C PHE A 43 4.37 -14.96 -1.92
N ASP A 44 3.18 -15.55 -1.96
CA ASP A 44 2.30 -15.57 -3.13
C ASP A 44 1.53 -14.25 -3.27
N GLU A 45 1.24 -13.58 -2.15
CA GLU A 45 0.46 -12.35 -2.13
C GLU A 45 0.94 -11.42 -1.00
N ILE A 46 1.03 -10.12 -1.32
CA ILE A 46 1.27 -9.03 -0.37
C ILE A 46 0.07 -8.08 -0.40
N TYR A 47 -0.34 -7.65 0.78
CA TYR A 47 -1.37 -6.63 0.99
C TYR A 47 -0.80 -5.51 1.88
N ALA A 48 -0.94 -4.25 1.44
CA ALA A 48 -0.53 -3.09 2.20
C ALA A 48 -1.56 -1.97 2.04
N SER A 49 -2.20 -1.57 3.15
CA SER A 49 -3.21 -0.53 3.17
C SER A 49 -2.73 0.63 4.03
N HIS A 50 -2.62 1.81 3.41
CA HIS A 50 -2.17 3.04 4.04
C HIS A 50 -0.80 2.90 4.74
N ILE A 51 0.18 2.44 3.97
CA ILE A 51 1.57 2.25 4.38
C ILE A 51 2.54 2.95 3.43
N VAL A 52 2.28 2.90 2.13
CA VAL A 52 3.24 3.32 1.09
C VAL A 52 3.46 4.83 1.10
N GLU A 53 2.46 5.62 1.48
CA GLU A 53 2.53 7.06 1.65
C GLU A 53 3.49 7.54 2.75
N HIS A 54 3.89 6.63 3.65
CA HIS A 54 4.84 6.94 4.73
C HIS A 54 6.30 6.83 4.28
N PHE A 55 6.58 6.35 3.08
CA PHE A 55 7.94 6.25 2.53
C PHE A 55 8.28 7.48 1.70
N ASP A 56 9.53 7.95 1.83
CA ASP A 56 10.01 9.12 1.09
C ASP A 56 10.15 8.80 -0.41
N TYR A 57 9.61 9.66 -1.26
CA TYR A 57 9.67 9.52 -2.73
C TYR A 57 11.10 9.62 -3.29
N ALA A 58 12.05 10.21 -2.53
CA ALA A 58 13.43 10.39 -2.95
C ALA A 58 14.28 9.10 -2.76
N GLY A 59 13.71 7.94 -3.10
CA GLY A 59 14.38 6.64 -3.16
C GLY A 59 13.89 5.60 -2.15
N GLU A 60 13.37 5.98 -0.98
CA GLU A 60 12.88 5.04 0.02
C GLU A 60 11.66 4.25 -0.49
N LEU A 61 10.70 4.93 -1.11
CA LEU A 61 9.50 4.31 -1.69
C LEU A 61 9.85 3.28 -2.76
N GLU A 62 10.69 3.65 -3.73
CA GLU A 62 11.10 2.73 -4.80
C GLU A 62 11.86 1.52 -4.24
N SER A 63 12.83 1.74 -3.35
CA SER A 63 13.62 0.64 -2.77
C SER A 63 12.75 -0.32 -1.95
N THR A 64 11.77 0.20 -1.22
CA THR A 64 10.81 -0.62 -0.46
C THR A 64 9.93 -1.46 -1.38
N LEU A 65 9.39 -0.88 -2.46
CA LEU A 65 8.59 -1.62 -3.42
C LEU A 65 9.42 -2.70 -4.16
N ARG A 66 10.72 -2.46 -4.43
CA ARG A 66 11.64 -3.47 -4.97
C ARG A 66 11.87 -4.61 -3.99
N GLU A 67 12.01 -4.31 -2.70
CA GLU A 67 12.16 -5.32 -1.65
C GLU A 67 10.90 -6.18 -1.51
N TRP A 68 9.72 -5.58 -1.59
CA TRP A 68 8.45 -6.32 -1.61
C TRP A 68 8.31 -7.19 -2.87
N ASN A 69 8.77 -6.67 -4.03
CA ASN A 69 8.82 -7.47 -5.26
C ASN A 69 9.77 -8.67 -5.12
N ARG A 70 10.95 -8.49 -4.50
CA ARG A 70 11.92 -9.57 -4.28
C ARG A 70 11.29 -10.76 -3.55
N VAL A 71 10.56 -10.50 -2.46
CA VAL A 71 9.96 -11.55 -1.63
C VAL A 71 8.70 -12.18 -2.21
N LEU A 72 8.10 -11.60 -3.27
CA LEU A 72 7.02 -12.25 -4.02
C LEU A 72 7.56 -13.36 -4.91
N VAL A 73 6.78 -14.44 -5.05
CA VAL A 73 7.02 -15.47 -6.08
C VAL A 73 6.85 -14.88 -7.48
N PRO A 74 7.47 -15.43 -8.54
CA PRO A 74 7.12 -15.09 -9.92
C PRO A 74 5.60 -15.25 -10.16
N GLY A 75 4.96 -14.23 -10.74
CA GLY A 75 3.49 -14.15 -10.88
C GLY A 75 2.74 -13.77 -9.59
N GLY A 76 3.45 -13.54 -8.48
CA GLY A 76 2.85 -13.14 -7.21
C GLY A 76 2.18 -11.77 -7.28
N ARG A 77 1.14 -11.58 -6.48
CA ARG A 77 0.27 -10.41 -6.47
C ARG A 77 0.62 -9.45 -5.34
N ILE A 78 0.56 -8.15 -5.63
CA ILE A 78 0.53 -7.10 -4.62
C ILE A 78 -0.76 -6.29 -4.72
N SER A 79 -1.36 -5.98 -3.56
CA SER A 79 -2.53 -5.12 -3.40
C SER A 79 -2.15 -3.94 -2.50
N ILE A 80 -2.18 -2.72 -3.03
CA ILE A 80 -1.79 -1.49 -2.34
C ILE A 80 -2.96 -0.53 -2.29
N SER A 81 -3.26 0.00 -1.10
CA SER A 81 -4.17 1.12 -0.89
C SER A 81 -3.41 2.30 -0.31
N VAL A 82 -3.71 3.50 -0.79
CA VAL A 82 -3.19 4.78 -0.29
C VAL A 82 -4.29 5.85 -0.34
N PRO A 83 -4.16 6.97 0.40
CA PRO A 83 -5.02 8.13 0.16
C PRO A 83 -4.92 8.58 -1.30
N ASP A 84 -6.07 8.72 -1.98
CA ASP A 84 -6.14 9.16 -3.38
C ASP A 84 -5.89 10.68 -3.46
N LEU A 85 -4.69 11.06 -3.91
CA LEU A 85 -4.30 12.47 -3.97
C LEU A 85 -5.23 13.28 -4.87
N ASP A 86 -5.65 12.75 -6.01
CA ASP A 86 -6.52 13.48 -6.95
C ASP A 86 -7.88 13.76 -6.32
N ILE A 87 -8.47 12.76 -5.65
CA ILE A 87 -9.76 12.91 -4.98
C ILE A 87 -9.65 13.86 -3.79
N LEU A 88 -8.64 13.71 -2.95
CA LEU A 88 -8.45 14.57 -1.78
C LEU A 88 -8.17 16.03 -2.19
N ALA A 89 -7.38 16.26 -3.23
CA ALA A 89 -7.13 17.61 -3.76
C ALA A 89 -8.42 18.24 -4.33
N ALA A 90 -9.20 17.46 -5.11
CA ALA A 90 -10.48 17.92 -5.65
C ALA A 90 -11.49 18.26 -4.55
N LEU A 91 -11.52 17.50 -3.45
CA LEU A 91 -12.34 17.81 -2.28
C LEU A 91 -11.82 19.05 -1.55
N PHE A 92 -10.51 19.15 -1.31
CA PHE A 92 -9.91 20.23 -0.55
C PHE A 92 -10.17 21.62 -1.13
N ILE A 93 -10.27 21.77 -2.45
CA ILE A 93 -10.54 23.07 -3.10
C ILE A 93 -12.00 23.51 -3.06
N GLN A 94 -12.95 22.66 -2.60
CA GLN A 94 -14.37 22.96 -2.54
C GLN A 94 -14.72 23.86 -1.33
N ARG A 95 -14.23 25.09 -1.34
CA ARG A 95 -14.34 26.05 -0.23
C ARG A 95 -15.77 26.49 0.08
N ASP A 96 -16.63 26.49 -0.91
CA ASP A 96 -18.03 26.93 -0.78
C ASP A 96 -18.98 25.80 -0.33
N VAL A 97 -18.47 24.55 -0.33
CA VAL A 97 -19.25 23.34 -0.01
C VAL A 97 -18.82 22.73 1.33
N LEU A 98 -17.51 22.74 1.61
CA LEU A 98 -16.93 22.10 2.76
C LEU A 98 -16.60 23.13 3.87
N SER A 99 -16.92 22.74 5.12
CA SER A 99 -16.56 23.53 6.30
C SER A 99 -15.04 23.56 6.52
N PHE A 100 -14.59 24.43 7.42
CA PHE A 100 -13.19 24.49 7.82
C PHE A 100 -12.73 23.14 8.40
N GLU A 101 -13.54 22.54 9.27
CA GLU A 101 -13.26 21.27 9.95
C GLU A 101 -13.13 20.12 8.95
N GLU A 102 -14.02 20.06 7.96
CA GLU A 102 -13.98 19.06 6.91
C GLU A 102 -12.73 19.23 6.04
N ARG A 103 -12.41 20.45 5.65
CA ARG A 103 -11.17 20.72 4.90
C ARG A 103 -9.92 20.44 5.74
N PHE A 104 -9.94 20.70 7.04
CA PHE A 104 -8.86 20.34 7.95
C PHE A 104 -8.71 18.82 8.03
N MET A 105 -9.82 18.06 8.06
CA MET A 105 -9.79 16.59 8.01
C MET A 105 -9.18 16.09 6.70
N ILE A 106 -9.57 16.66 5.56
CA ILE A 106 -8.98 16.31 4.25
C ILE A 106 -7.47 16.59 4.23
N MET A 107 -7.06 17.74 4.74
CA MET A 107 -5.64 18.08 4.87
C MET A 107 -4.88 17.01 5.70
N ARG A 108 -5.46 16.55 6.82
CA ARG A 108 -4.87 15.47 7.62
C ARG A 108 -4.79 14.14 6.86
N MET A 109 -5.77 13.82 6.00
CA MET A 109 -5.71 12.64 5.14
C MET A 109 -4.59 12.74 4.11
N MET A 110 -4.26 13.96 3.64
CA MET A 110 -3.15 14.19 2.70
C MET A 110 -1.78 14.11 3.37
N PHE A 111 -1.64 14.64 4.59
CA PHE A 111 -0.34 14.83 5.27
C PHE A 111 -0.11 13.91 6.47
N GLY A 112 -1.09 13.09 6.81
CA GLY A 112 -1.08 12.23 8.01
C GLY A 112 -1.66 12.92 9.24
N GLY A 113 -1.97 12.12 10.24
CA GLY A 113 -2.55 12.59 11.49
C GLY A 113 -1.52 13.14 12.49
N HIS A 114 -0.23 12.82 12.30
CA HIS A 114 0.92 13.19 13.14
C HIS A 114 0.74 12.77 14.61
N ILE A 115 0.06 11.66 14.87
CA ILE A 115 -0.18 11.14 16.22
C ILE A 115 0.99 10.33 16.79
N ASN A 116 1.89 9.86 15.91
CA ASN A 116 3.13 9.16 16.26
C ASN A 116 4.15 9.32 15.13
N GLN A 117 5.37 8.79 15.32
CA GLN A 117 6.47 8.91 14.36
C GLN A 117 6.22 8.24 12.99
N TYR A 118 5.25 7.33 12.90
CA TYR A 118 4.91 6.61 11.66
C TYR A 118 3.70 7.25 10.93
N ASP A 119 3.03 8.24 11.55
CA ASP A 119 1.80 8.82 11.01
C ASP A 119 2.06 10.17 10.29
N HIS A 120 3.12 10.17 9.47
CA HIS A 120 3.48 11.29 8.60
C HIS A 120 3.47 10.80 7.16
N HIS A 121 2.63 11.39 6.31
CA HIS A 121 2.65 11.10 4.88
C HIS A 121 3.75 11.92 4.21
N LYS A 122 4.74 11.23 3.65
CA LYS A 122 5.89 11.83 2.98
C LYS A 122 5.66 12.03 1.49
N VAL A 123 4.66 11.35 0.93
CA VAL A 123 4.28 11.45 -0.48
C VAL A 123 2.76 11.39 -0.64
N GLY A 124 2.24 12.19 -1.55
CA GLY A 124 0.88 12.05 -2.07
C GLY A 124 0.90 11.26 -3.38
N LEU A 125 0.02 10.28 -3.52
CA LEU A 125 -0.01 9.36 -4.66
C LEU A 125 -1.35 9.43 -5.39
N SER A 126 -1.27 9.67 -6.71
CA SER A 126 -2.33 9.47 -7.69
C SER A 126 -2.13 8.13 -8.41
N ALA A 127 -3.09 7.72 -9.22
CA ALA A 127 -3.02 6.43 -9.92
C ALA A 127 -1.80 6.34 -10.88
N ASP A 128 -1.47 7.41 -11.58
CA ASP A 128 -0.33 7.50 -12.48
C ASP A 128 1.00 7.52 -11.74
N LEU A 129 1.10 8.28 -10.63
CA LEU A 129 2.30 8.33 -9.80
C LEU A 129 2.61 6.95 -9.18
N LEU A 130 1.61 6.31 -8.55
CA LEU A 130 1.80 4.98 -7.97
C LEU A 130 2.13 3.94 -9.05
N THR A 131 1.50 4.03 -10.23
CA THR A 131 1.84 3.19 -11.39
C THR A 131 3.31 3.37 -11.77
N GLY A 132 3.80 4.60 -11.84
CA GLY A 132 5.21 4.88 -12.14
C GLY A 132 6.17 4.22 -11.15
N PHE A 133 5.93 4.35 -9.84
CA PHE A 133 6.75 3.71 -8.81
C PHE A 133 6.69 2.17 -8.88
N LEU A 134 5.52 1.60 -9.12
CA LEU A 134 5.35 0.15 -9.28
C LEU A 134 6.12 -0.37 -10.50
N MET A 135 6.05 0.32 -11.64
CA MET A 135 6.84 -0.04 -12.84
C MET A 135 8.35 0.05 -12.59
N LEU A 136 8.83 1.11 -11.94
CA LEU A 136 10.23 1.26 -11.56
C LEU A 136 10.69 0.14 -10.61
N ALA A 137 9.81 -0.34 -9.74
CA ALA A 137 10.08 -1.46 -8.85
C ALA A 137 9.95 -2.85 -9.52
N GLY A 138 9.64 -2.91 -10.81
CA GLY A 138 9.60 -4.13 -11.60
C GLY A 138 8.26 -4.88 -11.56
N TYR A 139 7.16 -4.22 -11.24
CA TYR A 139 5.82 -4.80 -11.34
C TYR A 139 5.22 -4.60 -12.74
N GLU A 140 4.30 -5.48 -13.10
CA GLU A 140 3.54 -5.45 -14.34
C GLU A 140 2.03 -5.65 -14.09
N ASN A 141 1.21 -5.52 -15.13
CA ASN A 141 -0.25 -5.71 -15.07
C ASN A 141 -0.89 -4.86 -13.95
N ILE A 142 -0.48 -3.59 -13.87
CA ILE A 142 -0.88 -2.64 -12.83
C ILE A 142 -2.28 -2.12 -13.17
N VAL A 143 -3.24 -2.33 -12.25
CA VAL A 143 -4.63 -1.92 -12.47
C VAL A 143 -5.22 -1.27 -11.21
N ARG A 144 -6.02 -0.21 -11.40
CA ARG A 144 -6.87 0.36 -10.35
C ARG A 144 -8.11 -0.52 -10.18
N VAL A 145 -8.49 -0.80 -8.91
CA VAL A 145 -9.70 -1.56 -8.56
C VAL A 145 -10.57 -0.77 -7.60
N GLY A 146 -11.86 -1.11 -7.50
CA GLY A 146 -12.80 -0.44 -6.59
C GLY A 146 -12.59 -0.79 -5.13
N GLY A 147 -11.96 -1.92 -4.84
CA GLY A 147 -11.67 -2.42 -3.49
C GLY A 147 -11.13 -3.84 -3.54
N PHE A 148 -10.58 -4.30 -2.44
CA PHE A 148 -9.99 -5.65 -2.37
C PHE A 148 -10.91 -6.67 -1.72
N ASN A 149 -11.83 -6.25 -0.82
CA ASN A 149 -12.74 -7.11 -0.06
C ASN A 149 -12.01 -8.21 0.75
N ILE A 150 -10.80 -7.90 1.24
CA ILE A 150 -9.97 -8.82 2.03
C ILE A 150 -10.02 -8.41 3.50
N PHE A 151 -9.66 -7.17 3.82
CA PHE A 151 -9.69 -6.62 5.17
C PHE A 151 -10.70 -5.47 5.26
N SER A 152 -11.29 -5.29 6.46
CA SER A 152 -12.09 -4.09 6.78
C SER A 152 -11.15 -3.03 7.35
N ASP A 153 -10.61 -2.19 6.48
CA ASP A 153 -9.60 -1.18 6.83
C ASP A 153 -9.75 0.10 6.00
N ALA A 154 -8.73 0.96 6.04
CA ALA A 154 -8.74 2.25 5.35
C ALA A 154 -8.84 2.15 3.82
N SER A 155 -8.63 0.97 3.19
CA SER A 155 -8.83 0.78 1.76
C SER A 155 -10.29 1.02 1.31
N GLN A 156 -11.22 0.99 2.26
CA GLN A 156 -12.65 1.22 2.06
C GLN A 156 -13.11 2.60 2.58
N ALA A 157 -12.18 3.50 2.89
CA ALA A 157 -12.49 4.79 3.46
C ALA A 157 -13.34 5.65 2.52
N VAL A 158 -14.36 6.29 3.08
CA VAL A 158 -15.31 7.14 2.36
C VAL A 158 -15.43 8.48 3.08
N PHE A 159 -15.47 9.57 2.34
CA PHE A 159 -15.78 10.91 2.82
C PHE A 159 -16.95 11.49 2.04
N ARG A 160 -18.07 11.81 2.69
CA ARG A 160 -19.31 12.29 2.03
C ARG A 160 -19.71 11.44 0.80
N ASP A 161 -19.82 10.14 1.00
CA ASP A 161 -20.16 9.14 -0.03
C ASP A 161 -19.12 8.99 -1.17
N GLN A 162 -18.00 9.73 -1.12
CA GLN A 162 -16.90 9.62 -2.06
C GLN A 162 -15.83 8.69 -1.51
N PRO A 163 -15.50 7.55 -2.16
CA PRO A 163 -14.32 6.76 -1.84
C PRO A 163 -13.06 7.62 -1.97
N ILE A 164 -12.23 7.60 -0.93
CA ILE A 164 -11.04 8.46 -0.83
C ILE A 164 -9.72 7.69 -0.85
N SER A 165 -9.80 6.36 -1.01
CA SER A 165 -8.61 5.52 -1.14
C SER A 165 -8.41 5.07 -2.59
N LEU A 166 -7.18 5.18 -3.05
CA LEU A 166 -6.69 4.63 -4.30
C LEU A 166 -6.29 3.17 -4.07
N ASN A 167 -6.98 2.25 -4.69
CA ASN A 167 -6.71 0.82 -4.60
C ASN A 167 -6.08 0.32 -5.90
N MET A 168 -4.87 -0.21 -5.82
CA MET A 168 -4.10 -0.71 -6.96
C MET A 168 -3.71 -2.17 -6.76
N VAL A 169 -3.76 -2.96 -7.82
CA VAL A 169 -3.23 -4.33 -7.90
C VAL A 169 -2.13 -4.36 -8.94
N ALA A 170 -1.04 -5.06 -8.64
CA ALA A 170 0.04 -5.30 -9.59
C ALA A 170 0.61 -6.70 -9.38
N PHE A 171 1.44 -7.15 -10.31
CA PHE A 171 2.01 -8.49 -10.28
C PHE A 171 3.52 -8.43 -10.49
N LYS A 172 4.26 -9.31 -9.78
CA LYS A 172 5.63 -9.62 -10.16
C LYS A 172 5.62 -10.37 -11.49
N PRO A 173 6.49 -10.05 -12.46
CA PRO A 173 6.59 -10.80 -13.70
C PRO A 173 6.67 -12.31 -13.45
N GLY A 174 5.92 -13.09 -14.25
CA GLY A 174 6.03 -14.55 -14.25
C GLY A 174 7.38 -15.02 -14.79
N MET A 175 7.71 -16.29 -14.58
CA MET A 175 8.91 -16.86 -15.20
C MET A 175 8.79 -16.78 -16.73
N PRO A 176 9.86 -16.38 -17.45
CA PRO A 176 9.86 -16.44 -18.91
C PRO A 176 9.58 -17.88 -19.38
N ALA A 177 8.83 -18.02 -20.47
CA ALA A 177 8.38 -19.32 -21.00
C ALA A 177 9.52 -20.32 -21.28
N THR A 178 10.78 -19.86 -21.34
CA THR A 178 11.98 -20.66 -21.55
C THR A 178 12.48 -21.39 -20.30
N GLU A 179 12.09 -21.00 -19.10
CA GLU A 179 12.51 -21.67 -17.84
C GLU A 179 11.46 -22.67 -17.31
N ALA A 180 10.23 -22.63 -17.82
CA ALA A 180 9.17 -23.59 -17.46
C ALA A 180 9.32 -24.96 -18.17
N ALA A 181 10.32 -25.15 -19.03
CA ALA A 181 10.54 -26.36 -19.84
C ALA A 181 11.88 -27.07 -19.53
N ALA A 182 12.57 -26.72 -18.46
CA ALA A 182 13.77 -27.38 -17.95
C ALA A 182 13.49 -28.08 -16.61
#